data_7ab09a4ceb8f30e9f3a7fa86447161e6
#
_entry.id   7ab09a4ceb8f30e9f3a7fa86447161e6
#
_cell.length_a   1.000
_cell.length_b   1.000
_cell.length_c   1.000
_cell.angle_alpha   90.00
_cell.angle_beta   90.00
_cell.angle_gamma   90.00
#
_symmetry.space_group_name_H-M   'P 1'
#
loop_
_entity.id
_entity.type
_entity.pdbx_description
1 polymer ?
#
loop_
_entity_poly.entity_id
_entity_poly.type
_entity_poly.pdbx_seq_one_letter_code
_entity_poly.pdbx_strand_id
1 'polypeptide(L)'
;MRKRLHSFTIYSFEKFEQIFLFMRTNKNYRLPVLISAIILLMTVYAASANPLVGDSLTKEGVKKDMKMVADWQIAHKFTYPEYDWTAGALFAGMAQWAKIAGNETYWDYLKAVGVKLNWGDGPRLYHADDHCIGQMYVELYRKYGKKYMIQPTLNTFTYISEYPSKVDLEFKGKNATDRWSWCDAIFMAPTVWAKIYNVTGDKRYSSFLDHEFKATTRYLYDKDEHLYFRDSNYFTKFEKNGKKVFWGRGNGWVFAGLSTILTELPKDYKNRKMYEKIYLEMAEKLASLQGPDGYWHASLLDPDSYPNPETSASGFYCFGLAWGINNGYLPKEKYLPIVIKGWDALIHSVDPDGKLCWVQPIGGDPQKVTRQMTEIYGVGAFLLAGSEMVKLLDK
;
A
#
# COMPACT_ATOMS: atom_id res chain seq x y z
N MET A 1 3.67 -27.88 21.31
CA MET A 1 2.38 -27.17 21.16
C MET A 1 1.49 -27.71 20.02
N ARG A 2 2.02 -28.19 18.89
CA ARG A 2 1.24 -28.75 17.76
C ARG A 2 0.39 -29.99 18.07
N LYS A 3 0.75 -30.84 19.03
CA LYS A 3 -0.04 -32.04 19.43
C LYS A 3 -1.31 -31.75 20.22
N ARG A 4 -1.44 -30.57 20.85
CA ARG A 4 -2.66 -30.19 21.63
C ARG A 4 -3.76 -29.59 20.75
N LEU A 5 -3.44 -28.91 19.65
CA LEU A 5 -4.47 -28.35 18.74
C LEU A 5 -5.17 -29.45 17.91
N HIS A 6 -4.43 -30.48 17.47
CA HIS A 6 -5.04 -31.59 16.71
C HIS A 6 -6.02 -32.42 17.55
N SER A 7 -5.75 -32.60 18.86
CA SER A 7 -6.66 -33.32 19.76
C SER A 7 -7.94 -32.53 20.07
N PHE A 8 -7.89 -31.19 20.08
CA PHE A 8 -9.05 -30.33 20.36
C PHE A 8 -10.05 -30.32 19.19
N THR A 9 -9.56 -30.32 17.95
CA THR A 9 -10.41 -30.30 16.75
C THR A 9 -11.12 -31.63 16.55
N ILE A 10 -10.46 -32.77 16.80
CA ILE A 10 -11.06 -34.12 16.70
C ILE A 10 -12.09 -34.32 17.80
N TYR A 11 -11.81 -33.89 19.04
CA TYR A 11 -12.74 -33.97 20.16
C TYR A 11 -14.03 -33.14 19.98
N SER A 12 -13.94 -32.04 19.26
CA SER A 12 -15.08 -31.19 18.93
C SER A 12 -15.96 -31.83 17.85
N PHE A 13 -15.37 -32.53 16.88
CA PHE A 13 -16.11 -33.20 15.78
C PHE A 13 -16.90 -34.42 16.30
N GLU A 14 -16.29 -35.23 17.14
CA GLU A 14 -16.98 -36.39 17.75
C GLU A 14 -18.16 -35.99 18.64
N LYS A 15 -18.04 -34.92 19.41
CA LYS A 15 -19.17 -34.35 20.17
C LYS A 15 -20.29 -33.84 19.28
N PHE A 16 -19.97 -33.29 18.13
CA PHE A 16 -20.94 -32.80 17.17
C PHE A 16 -21.77 -33.95 16.56
N GLU A 17 -21.14 -35.04 16.20
CA GLU A 17 -21.86 -36.24 15.72
C GLU A 17 -22.79 -36.84 16.76
N GLN A 18 -22.35 -36.90 18.03
CA GLN A 18 -23.20 -37.40 19.12
C GLN A 18 -24.42 -36.50 19.37
N ILE A 19 -24.27 -35.16 19.32
CA ILE A 19 -25.39 -34.22 19.43
C ILE A 19 -26.35 -34.35 18.25
N PHE A 20 -25.85 -34.58 17.04
CA PHE A 20 -26.65 -34.75 15.84
C PHE A 20 -27.44 -36.07 15.87
N LEU A 21 -26.82 -37.15 16.37
CA LEU A 21 -27.50 -38.44 16.58
C LEU A 21 -28.59 -38.34 17.65
N PHE A 22 -28.34 -37.65 18.76
CA PHE A 22 -29.33 -37.43 19.82
C PHE A 22 -30.52 -36.62 19.36
N MET A 23 -30.31 -35.63 18.48
CA MET A 23 -31.39 -34.82 17.87
C MET A 23 -32.23 -35.64 16.88
N ARG A 24 -31.66 -36.67 16.26
CA ARG A 24 -32.39 -37.50 15.30
C ARG A 24 -33.36 -38.46 16.01
N THR A 25 -33.08 -38.83 17.25
CA THR A 25 -33.88 -39.82 18.03
C THR A 25 -34.91 -39.19 18.96
N ASN A 26 -34.79 -37.90 19.34
CA ASN A 26 -35.64 -37.29 20.39
C ASN A 26 -36.34 -35.98 19.92
N LYS A 27 -37.55 -36.09 19.44
CA LYS A 27 -38.32 -34.97 18.84
C LYS A 27 -38.59 -33.80 19.84
N ASN A 28 -38.71 -34.07 21.13
CA ASN A 28 -39.11 -33.08 22.16
C ASN A 28 -37.96 -32.16 22.63
N TYR A 29 -36.72 -32.46 22.29
CA TYR A 29 -35.54 -31.67 22.67
C TYR A 29 -34.87 -30.93 21.51
N ARG A 30 -35.51 -30.89 20.33
CA ARG A 30 -34.90 -30.30 19.12
C ARG A 30 -34.63 -28.80 19.24
N LEU A 31 -35.57 -28.04 19.82
CA LEU A 31 -35.43 -26.59 19.92
C LEU A 31 -34.42 -26.14 20.98
N PRO A 32 -34.43 -26.62 22.22
CA PRO A 32 -33.43 -26.23 23.24
C PRO A 32 -32.02 -26.71 22.92
N VAL A 33 -31.87 -27.90 22.27
CA VAL A 33 -30.55 -28.41 21.86
C VAL A 33 -30.03 -27.62 20.66
N LEU A 34 -30.88 -27.18 19.74
CA LEU A 34 -30.49 -26.30 18.62
C LEU A 34 -30.02 -24.94 19.13
N ILE A 35 -30.74 -24.36 20.10
CA ILE A 35 -30.38 -23.08 20.73
C ILE A 35 -29.04 -23.23 21.48
N SER A 36 -28.83 -24.30 22.23
CA SER A 36 -27.58 -24.56 22.93
C SER A 36 -26.41 -24.80 21.96
N ALA A 37 -26.64 -25.49 20.83
CA ALA A 37 -25.64 -25.68 19.79
C ALA A 37 -25.27 -24.37 19.06
N ILE A 38 -26.26 -23.50 18.81
CA ILE A 38 -26.04 -22.16 18.24
C ILE A 38 -25.27 -21.26 19.20
N ILE A 39 -25.63 -21.30 20.50
CA ILE A 39 -24.90 -20.54 21.54
C ILE A 39 -23.47 -21.07 21.67
N LEU A 40 -23.27 -22.38 21.62
CA LEU A 40 -21.92 -22.99 21.65
C LEU A 40 -21.12 -22.64 20.40
N LEU A 41 -21.74 -22.61 19.21
CA LEU A 41 -21.12 -22.13 17.96
C LEU A 41 -20.75 -20.64 18.06
N MET A 42 -21.64 -19.81 18.58
CA MET A 42 -21.36 -18.38 18.78
C MET A 42 -20.27 -18.15 19.82
N THR A 43 -20.20 -18.94 20.89
CA THR A 43 -19.11 -18.86 21.88
C THR A 43 -17.78 -19.40 21.35
N VAL A 44 -17.79 -20.44 20.51
CA VAL A 44 -16.60 -20.96 19.82
C VAL A 44 -16.13 -19.97 18.74
N TYR A 45 -17.06 -19.34 18.01
CA TYR A 45 -16.74 -18.28 17.05
C TYR A 45 -16.23 -17.01 17.73
N ALA A 46 -16.79 -16.63 18.88
CA ALA A 46 -16.29 -15.52 19.70
C ALA A 46 -14.93 -15.84 20.39
N ALA A 47 -14.67 -17.11 20.71
CA ALA A 47 -13.38 -17.55 21.29
C ALA A 47 -12.28 -17.76 20.22
N SER A 48 -12.64 -17.87 18.94
CA SER A 48 -11.70 -17.86 17.80
C SER A 48 -11.50 -16.45 17.22
N ALA A 49 -12.23 -15.43 17.70
CA ALA A 49 -11.89 -14.05 17.46
C ALA A 49 -10.50 -13.81 18.05
N ASN A 50 -9.54 -13.58 17.19
CA ASN A 50 -8.14 -13.37 17.52
C ASN A 50 -8.08 -12.21 18.54
N PRO A 51 -7.54 -12.38 19.78
CA PRO A 51 -7.51 -11.31 20.79
C PRO A 51 -6.70 -10.08 20.34
N LEU A 52 -6.07 -10.12 19.17
CA LEU A 52 -5.37 -8.99 18.56
C LEU A 52 -6.31 -7.93 17.96
N VAL A 53 -7.56 -8.28 17.59
CA VAL A 53 -8.47 -7.36 16.87
C VAL A 53 -9.02 -6.22 17.75
N GLY A 54 -9.19 -6.44 19.04
CA GLY A 54 -9.67 -5.41 19.97
C GLY A 54 -8.65 -4.31 20.28
N ASP A 55 -7.36 -4.68 20.35
CA ASP A 55 -6.26 -3.76 20.66
C ASP A 55 -5.74 -3.02 19.41
N SER A 56 -5.94 -3.57 18.20
CA SER A 56 -5.38 -3.05 16.95
C SER A 56 -6.06 -1.77 16.43
N LEU A 57 -7.26 -1.45 16.91
CA LEU A 57 -7.98 -0.21 16.55
C LEU A 57 -7.78 0.94 17.54
N THR A 58 -6.78 0.84 18.39
CA THR A 58 -6.29 1.95 19.22
C THR A 58 -5.01 2.52 18.57
N LYS A 59 -4.72 3.79 18.88
CA LYS A 59 -3.47 4.42 18.42
C LYS A 59 -2.23 3.63 18.85
N GLU A 60 -2.22 3.15 20.09
CA GLU A 60 -1.15 2.35 20.68
C GLU A 60 -1.06 0.96 20.02
N GLY A 61 -2.20 0.34 19.71
CA GLY A 61 -2.29 -0.91 18.99
C GLY A 61 -1.68 -0.79 17.59
N VAL A 62 -2.11 0.21 16.80
CA VAL A 62 -1.56 0.48 15.48
C VAL A 62 -0.05 0.72 15.53
N LYS A 63 0.45 1.51 16.50
CA LYS A 63 1.90 1.71 16.68
C LYS A 63 2.63 0.43 17.04
N LYS A 64 2.05 -0.44 17.87
CA LYS A 64 2.62 -1.75 18.21
C LYS A 64 2.78 -2.62 16.96
N ASP A 65 1.75 -2.68 16.12
CA ASP A 65 1.77 -3.46 14.88
C ASP A 65 2.80 -2.91 13.88
N MET A 66 2.82 -1.59 13.70
CA MET A 66 3.84 -0.93 12.87
C MET A 66 5.26 -1.21 13.35
N LYS A 67 5.48 -1.14 14.68
CA LYS A 67 6.78 -1.45 15.28
C LYS A 67 7.20 -2.87 15.00
N MET A 68 6.30 -3.82 15.21
CA MET A 68 6.56 -5.25 14.99
C MET A 68 6.99 -5.54 13.55
N VAL A 69 6.28 -4.98 12.57
CA VAL A 69 6.59 -5.14 11.14
C VAL A 69 7.90 -4.42 10.77
N ALA A 70 8.13 -3.21 11.28
CA ALA A 70 9.35 -2.44 11.01
C ALA A 70 10.59 -3.12 11.61
N ASP A 71 10.50 -3.63 12.85
CA ASP A 71 11.59 -4.33 13.53
C ASP A 71 11.93 -5.64 12.82
N TRP A 72 10.91 -6.39 12.40
CA TRP A 72 11.12 -7.60 11.61
C TRP A 72 11.89 -7.28 10.32
N GLN A 73 11.48 -6.23 9.60
CA GLN A 73 12.13 -5.85 8.34
C GLN A 73 13.58 -5.41 8.53
N ILE A 74 13.91 -4.66 9.59
CA ILE A 74 15.28 -4.25 9.88
C ILE A 74 16.15 -5.46 10.24
N ALA A 75 15.60 -6.44 10.96
CA ALA A 75 16.30 -7.67 11.34
C ALA A 75 16.53 -8.62 10.15
N HIS A 76 15.72 -8.52 9.09
CA HIS A 76 15.78 -9.41 7.92
C HIS A 76 16.27 -8.64 6.68
N LYS A 77 17.51 -8.90 6.29
CA LYS A 77 18.12 -8.27 5.12
C LYS A 77 17.39 -8.69 3.83
N PHE A 78 17.22 -7.76 2.93
CA PHE A 78 16.77 -8.01 1.56
C PHE A 78 17.96 -8.03 0.59
N THR A 79 17.76 -8.58 -0.61
CA THR A 79 18.80 -8.79 -1.62
C THR A 79 18.84 -7.69 -2.70
N TYR A 80 17.80 -6.85 -2.77
CA TYR A 80 17.74 -5.75 -3.74
C TYR A 80 18.80 -4.67 -3.41
N PRO A 81 19.32 -3.96 -4.43
CA PRO A 81 20.12 -2.76 -4.17
C PRO A 81 19.33 -1.74 -3.35
N GLU A 82 19.95 -1.08 -2.39
CA GLU A 82 19.26 -0.11 -1.53
C GLU A 82 18.78 1.15 -2.28
N TYR A 83 19.28 1.43 -3.47
CA TYR A 83 18.78 2.49 -4.34
C TYR A 83 17.60 2.04 -5.22
N ASP A 84 17.28 0.75 -5.25
CA ASP A 84 16.18 0.20 -6.05
C ASP A 84 14.82 0.69 -5.56
N TRP A 85 13.83 0.76 -6.46
CA TRP A 85 12.48 1.20 -6.15
C TRP A 85 11.81 0.37 -5.02
N THR A 86 12.14 -0.91 -4.92
CA THR A 86 11.63 -1.79 -3.86
C THR A 86 12.02 -1.28 -2.49
N ALA A 87 13.29 -0.93 -2.34
CA ALA A 87 13.85 -0.33 -1.13
C ALA A 87 13.36 1.11 -0.95
N GLY A 88 13.26 1.91 -2.03
CA GLY A 88 12.70 3.27 -1.99
C GLY A 88 11.30 3.30 -1.43
N ALA A 89 10.43 2.36 -1.82
CA ALA A 89 9.09 2.22 -1.29
C ALA A 89 9.06 1.79 0.20
N LEU A 90 9.93 0.84 0.60
CA LEU A 90 10.13 0.50 2.00
C LEU A 90 10.50 1.75 2.82
N PHE A 91 11.49 2.49 2.36
CA PHE A 91 12.03 3.63 3.10
C PHE A 91 11.06 4.80 3.17
N ALA A 92 10.18 4.97 2.16
CA ALA A 92 9.09 5.93 2.22
C ALA A 92 8.14 5.63 3.39
N GLY A 93 7.74 4.36 3.57
CA GLY A 93 6.94 3.91 4.72
C GLY A 93 7.69 3.99 6.04
N MET A 94 8.97 3.54 6.05
CA MET A 94 9.82 3.58 7.24
C MET A 94 10.06 5.01 7.75
N ALA A 95 10.16 6.00 6.85
CA ALA A 95 10.28 7.40 7.23
C ALA A 95 9.01 7.93 7.90
N GLN A 96 7.81 7.50 7.47
CA GLN A 96 6.57 7.88 8.16
C GLN A 96 6.50 7.22 9.55
N TRP A 97 6.91 5.96 9.67
CA TRP A 97 7.04 5.30 10.96
C TRP A 97 8.04 6.02 11.87
N ALA A 98 9.22 6.37 11.38
CA ALA A 98 10.26 7.07 12.15
C ALA A 98 9.75 8.38 12.77
N LYS A 99 8.83 9.10 12.12
CA LYS A 99 8.20 10.34 12.65
C LYS A 99 7.38 10.11 13.91
N ILE A 100 6.81 8.92 14.08
CA ILE A 100 5.84 8.61 15.15
C ILE A 100 6.32 7.56 16.14
N ALA A 101 7.46 6.91 15.87
CA ALA A 101 8.04 5.86 16.71
C ALA A 101 8.57 6.36 18.07
N GLY A 102 8.85 7.65 18.18
CA GLY A 102 9.31 8.27 19.44
C GLY A 102 10.76 7.98 19.82
N ASN A 103 11.57 7.45 18.89
CA ASN A 103 13.00 7.19 19.08
C ASN A 103 13.78 7.40 17.78
N GLU A 104 15.12 7.43 17.84
CA GLU A 104 15.98 7.68 16.68
C GLU A 104 16.35 6.41 15.89
N THR A 105 16.03 5.21 16.36
CA THR A 105 16.45 3.93 15.75
C THR A 105 16.18 3.85 14.25
N TYR A 106 14.95 4.23 13.84
CA TYR A 106 14.54 4.16 12.44
C TYR A 106 15.14 5.30 11.61
N TRP A 107 15.34 6.48 12.21
CA TRP A 107 16.04 7.59 11.58
C TRP A 107 17.52 7.26 11.34
N ASP A 108 18.19 6.64 12.32
CA ASP A 108 19.58 6.20 12.20
C ASP A 108 19.73 5.12 11.13
N TYR A 109 18.78 4.17 11.06
CA TYR A 109 18.74 3.18 10.00
C TYR A 109 18.67 3.84 8.60
N LEU A 110 17.70 4.73 8.38
CA LEU A 110 17.53 5.44 7.11
C LEU A 110 18.74 6.31 6.76
N LYS A 111 19.31 7.00 7.75
CA LYS A 111 20.49 7.83 7.58
C LYS A 111 21.72 6.99 7.20
N ALA A 112 21.90 5.80 7.80
CA ALA A 112 22.98 4.88 7.44
C ALA A 112 22.88 4.45 5.96
N VAL A 113 21.68 4.17 5.46
CA VAL A 113 21.44 3.90 4.03
C VAL A 113 21.85 5.11 3.17
N GLY A 114 21.38 6.32 3.50
CA GLY A 114 21.74 7.52 2.76
C GLY A 114 23.27 7.77 2.71
N VAL A 115 23.96 7.57 3.82
CA VAL A 115 25.44 7.67 3.89
C VAL A 115 26.09 6.62 3.00
N LYS A 116 25.67 5.37 3.06
CA LYS A 116 26.19 4.27 2.25
C LYS A 116 26.03 4.52 0.75
N LEU A 117 24.89 5.09 0.34
CA LEU A 117 24.60 5.44 -1.05
C LEU A 117 25.19 6.79 -1.48
N ASN A 118 25.91 7.48 -0.60
CA ASN A 118 26.40 8.83 -0.81
C ASN A 118 25.30 9.78 -1.31
N TRP A 119 24.06 9.55 -0.86
CA TRP A 119 22.86 10.33 -1.19
C TRP A 119 22.49 10.33 -2.68
N GLY A 120 23.06 9.40 -3.46
CA GLY A 120 22.81 9.26 -4.89
C GLY A 120 21.48 8.59 -5.19
N ASP A 121 20.83 9.02 -6.27
CA ASP A 121 19.71 8.32 -6.89
C ASP A 121 20.21 7.05 -7.60
N GLY A 122 19.30 6.22 -8.15
CA GLY A 122 19.70 5.08 -8.98
C GLY A 122 20.40 5.51 -10.29
N PRO A 123 21.04 4.57 -11.00
CA PRO A 123 21.95 4.88 -12.10
C PRO A 123 21.30 5.33 -13.41
N ARG A 124 19.96 5.13 -13.57
CA ARG A 124 19.23 5.43 -14.81
C ARG A 124 18.60 6.83 -14.72
N LEU A 125 19.25 7.80 -15.36
CA LEU A 125 18.93 9.22 -15.24
C LEU A 125 17.42 9.57 -15.33
N TYR A 126 16.72 9.02 -16.31
CA TYR A 126 15.30 9.35 -16.58
C TYR A 126 14.31 8.35 -15.94
N HIS A 127 14.79 7.22 -15.45
CA HIS A 127 13.93 6.15 -14.98
C HIS A 127 13.27 6.49 -13.65
N ALA A 128 11.94 6.49 -13.60
CA ALA A 128 11.21 6.88 -12.39
C ALA A 128 11.57 6.05 -11.14
N ASP A 129 11.80 4.75 -11.31
CA ASP A 129 12.17 3.85 -10.20
C ASP A 129 13.44 4.32 -9.49
N ASP A 130 14.42 4.81 -10.25
CA ASP A 130 15.71 5.24 -9.71
C ASP A 130 15.61 6.52 -8.88
N HIS A 131 14.50 7.27 -9.02
CA HIS A 131 14.22 8.45 -8.21
C HIS A 131 13.53 8.11 -6.88
N CYS A 132 12.95 6.92 -6.73
CA CYS A 132 12.09 6.56 -5.59
C CYS A 132 12.77 6.76 -4.23
N ILE A 133 14.07 6.46 -4.14
CA ILE A 133 14.90 6.63 -2.94
C ILE A 133 14.92 8.09 -2.45
N GLY A 134 14.78 9.06 -3.35
CA GLY A 134 14.71 10.47 -3.03
C GLY A 134 13.60 10.84 -2.05
N GLN A 135 12.53 10.03 -1.96
CA GLN A 135 11.49 10.23 -0.93
C GLN A 135 12.11 10.19 0.48
N MET A 136 12.96 9.21 0.76
CA MET A 136 13.69 9.09 2.03
C MET A 136 14.66 10.27 2.24
N TYR A 137 15.40 10.64 1.21
CA TYR A 137 16.40 11.73 1.32
C TYR A 137 15.75 13.06 1.70
N VAL A 138 14.59 13.38 1.13
CA VAL A 138 13.88 14.61 1.51
C VAL A 138 13.37 14.56 2.96
N GLU A 139 12.91 13.40 3.45
CA GLU A 139 12.50 13.29 4.86
C GLU A 139 13.68 13.43 5.82
N LEU A 140 14.84 12.87 5.48
CA LEU A 140 16.08 13.05 6.25
C LEU A 140 16.56 14.51 6.20
N TYR A 141 16.46 15.16 5.04
CA TYR A 141 16.74 16.59 4.92
C TYR A 141 15.82 17.43 5.82
N ARG A 142 14.53 17.15 5.85
CA ARG A 142 13.58 17.82 6.75
C ARG A 142 13.93 17.64 8.22
N LYS A 143 14.38 16.43 8.59
CA LYS A 143 14.77 16.09 9.97
C LYS A 143 16.06 16.79 10.39
N TYR A 144 17.10 16.77 9.54
CA TYR A 144 18.47 17.16 9.94
C TYR A 144 18.94 18.50 9.35
N GLY A 145 18.25 19.06 8.35
CA GLY A 145 18.57 20.35 7.72
C GLY A 145 19.85 20.36 6.89
N LYS A 146 20.38 19.19 6.49
CA LYS A 146 21.67 19.07 5.78
C LYS A 146 21.45 18.99 4.27
N LYS A 147 21.76 20.07 3.55
CA LYS A 147 21.52 20.20 2.09
C LYS A 147 22.17 19.08 1.25
N TYR A 148 23.32 18.58 1.66
CA TYR A 148 24.00 17.49 0.95
C TYR A 148 23.14 16.23 0.82
N MET A 149 22.15 16.01 1.69
CA MET A 149 21.25 14.85 1.66
C MET A 149 20.31 14.82 0.44
N ILE A 150 20.05 16.00 -0.15
CA ILE A 150 19.19 16.11 -1.34
C ILE A 150 19.93 16.69 -2.54
N GLN A 151 21.20 17.09 -2.40
CA GLN A 151 21.91 17.78 -3.47
C GLN A 151 22.09 16.91 -4.75
N PRO A 152 22.38 15.60 -4.67
CA PRO A 152 22.40 14.77 -5.88
C PRO A 152 21.07 14.74 -6.59
N THR A 153 19.95 14.53 -5.88
CA THR A 153 18.59 14.55 -6.46
C THR A 153 18.26 15.91 -7.09
N LEU A 154 18.68 17.02 -6.44
CA LEU A 154 18.52 18.37 -7.02
C LEU A 154 19.27 18.51 -8.35
N ASN A 155 20.49 18.00 -8.43
CA ASN A 155 21.29 18.04 -9.68
C ASN A 155 20.63 17.21 -10.78
N THR A 156 20.21 15.98 -10.47
CA THR A 156 19.47 15.10 -11.38
C THR A 156 18.21 15.77 -11.90
N PHE A 157 17.37 16.32 -11.03
CA PHE A 157 16.09 16.90 -11.40
C PHE A 157 16.23 18.24 -12.14
N THR A 158 17.25 19.03 -11.80
CA THR A 158 17.58 20.24 -12.56
C THR A 158 17.93 19.85 -13.98
N TYR A 159 18.82 18.87 -14.17
CA TYR A 159 19.20 18.40 -15.50
C TYR A 159 17.99 17.88 -16.30
N ILE A 160 17.17 17.00 -15.69
CA ILE A 160 15.98 16.45 -16.35
C ILE A 160 14.99 17.55 -16.76
N SER A 161 14.79 18.57 -15.90
CA SER A 161 13.88 19.69 -16.21
C SER A 161 14.36 20.56 -17.36
N GLU A 162 15.67 20.67 -17.57
CA GLU A 162 16.29 21.43 -18.65
C GLU A 162 16.41 20.58 -19.95
N TYR A 163 16.62 19.28 -19.81
CA TYR A 163 16.82 18.33 -20.89
C TYR A 163 15.85 17.14 -20.75
N PRO A 164 14.52 17.34 -20.86
CA PRO A 164 13.56 16.28 -20.72
C PRO A 164 13.68 15.23 -21.82
N SER A 165 13.41 13.98 -21.50
CA SER A 165 13.33 12.91 -22.49
C SER A 165 12.22 13.22 -23.51
N LYS A 166 12.49 12.89 -24.79
CA LYS A 166 11.59 13.15 -25.92
C LYS A 166 10.91 11.89 -26.47
N VAL A 167 11.12 10.73 -25.83
CA VAL A 167 10.43 9.49 -26.20
C VAL A 167 8.92 9.64 -26.01
N ASP A 168 8.14 8.84 -26.70
CA ASP A 168 6.70 8.75 -26.47
C ASP A 168 6.38 7.96 -25.17
N LEU A 169 5.11 7.70 -24.91
CA LEU A 169 4.65 6.94 -23.75
C LEU A 169 4.27 5.49 -24.12
N GLU A 170 4.54 5.04 -25.34
CA GLU A 170 4.36 3.64 -25.71
C GLU A 170 5.38 2.78 -24.94
N PHE A 171 4.91 1.76 -24.22
CA PHE A 171 5.79 0.90 -23.44
C PHE A 171 6.48 -0.12 -24.35
N LYS A 172 7.40 0.39 -25.22
CA LYS A 172 8.07 -0.38 -26.26
C LYS A 172 9.49 0.12 -26.49
N GLY A 173 10.41 -0.82 -26.68
CA GLY A 173 11.80 -0.50 -26.99
C GLY A 173 12.66 -0.18 -25.76
N LYS A 174 13.94 0.08 -26.02
CA LYS A 174 14.98 0.20 -24.99
C LYS A 174 14.77 1.37 -24.01
N ASN A 175 14.20 2.47 -24.51
CA ASN A 175 14.04 3.72 -23.78
C ASN A 175 12.59 3.97 -23.34
N ALA A 176 11.75 2.92 -23.36
CA ALA A 176 10.33 3.03 -23.03
C ALA A 176 10.07 3.63 -21.64
N THR A 177 11.02 3.50 -20.72
CA THR A 177 10.94 3.97 -19.34
C THR A 177 11.64 5.31 -19.08
N ASP A 178 12.12 5.99 -20.13
CA ASP A 178 12.72 7.33 -19.99
C ASP A 178 11.66 8.43 -19.78
N ARG A 179 10.39 8.08 -19.82
CA ARG A 179 9.27 8.89 -19.33
C ARG A 179 8.37 8.01 -18.45
N TRP A 180 7.38 8.61 -17.82
CA TRP A 180 6.46 7.87 -16.93
C TRP A 180 5.40 7.11 -17.74
N SER A 181 5.85 6.10 -18.50
CA SER A 181 5.06 5.30 -19.45
C SER A 181 4.31 4.12 -18.84
N TRP A 182 4.42 3.96 -17.52
CA TRP A 182 3.70 2.94 -16.72
C TRP A 182 3.15 3.56 -15.44
N CYS A 183 2.05 3.04 -14.94
CA CYS A 183 1.31 3.66 -13.85
C CYS A 183 2.09 3.71 -12.53
N ASP A 184 2.93 2.71 -12.26
CA ASP A 184 3.75 2.62 -11.03
C ASP A 184 4.69 3.82 -10.90
N ALA A 185 5.14 4.37 -12.03
CA ALA A 185 5.99 5.56 -12.06
C ALA A 185 5.43 6.71 -11.24
N ILE A 186 4.08 6.83 -11.11
CA ILE A 186 3.42 7.92 -10.38
C ILE A 186 3.76 7.91 -8.88
N PHE A 187 4.06 6.77 -8.30
CA PHE A 187 4.60 6.71 -6.93
C PHE A 187 6.10 7.00 -6.90
N MET A 188 6.84 6.52 -7.89
CA MET A 188 8.30 6.45 -7.86
C MET A 188 8.95 7.83 -7.98
N ALA A 189 8.68 8.55 -9.07
CA ALA A 189 9.27 9.86 -9.33
C ALA A 189 8.38 11.05 -8.91
N PRO A 190 7.12 11.17 -9.33
CA PRO A 190 6.26 12.33 -9.06
C PRO A 190 6.21 12.75 -7.60
N THR A 191 6.20 11.79 -6.68
CA THR A 191 6.24 12.04 -5.23
C THR A 191 7.51 12.78 -4.81
N VAL A 192 8.66 12.42 -5.39
CA VAL A 192 9.94 13.09 -5.12
C VAL A 192 9.97 14.48 -5.74
N TRP A 193 9.48 14.65 -6.98
CA TRP A 193 9.36 15.95 -7.63
C TRP A 193 8.48 16.92 -6.79
N ALA A 194 7.35 16.43 -6.26
CA ALA A 194 6.49 17.22 -5.38
C ALA A 194 7.20 17.59 -4.06
N LYS A 195 7.92 16.65 -3.44
CA LYS A 195 8.70 16.88 -2.22
C LYS A 195 9.83 17.90 -2.43
N ILE A 196 10.56 17.78 -3.55
CA ILE A 196 11.65 18.71 -3.90
C ILE A 196 11.07 20.11 -4.17
N TYR A 197 9.94 20.21 -4.89
CA TYR A 197 9.26 21.50 -5.05
C TYR A 197 8.86 22.08 -3.69
N ASN A 198 8.30 21.27 -2.80
CA ASN A 198 7.88 21.74 -1.46
C ASN A 198 9.04 22.34 -0.65
N VAL A 199 10.21 21.68 -0.65
CA VAL A 199 11.36 22.14 0.16
C VAL A 199 12.19 23.23 -0.49
N THR A 200 12.05 23.45 -1.81
CA THR A 200 12.87 24.46 -2.54
C THR A 200 12.05 25.68 -2.99
N GLY A 201 10.76 25.51 -3.23
CA GLY A 201 9.91 26.53 -3.87
C GLY A 201 10.19 26.72 -5.38
N ASP A 202 11.12 25.96 -5.97
CA ASP A 202 11.52 26.12 -7.37
C ASP A 202 10.47 25.54 -8.32
N LYS A 203 9.82 26.45 -9.06
CA LYS A 203 8.72 26.12 -9.99
C LYS A 203 9.12 25.25 -11.17
N ARG A 204 10.40 25.10 -11.47
CA ARG A 204 10.86 24.16 -12.54
C ARG A 204 10.41 22.75 -12.20
N TYR A 205 10.56 22.32 -10.94
CA TYR A 205 10.19 20.98 -10.50
C TYR A 205 8.68 20.75 -10.56
N SER A 206 7.88 21.69 -10.11
CA SER A 206 6.42 21.55 -10.19
C SER A 206 5.89 21.63 -11.63
N SER A 207 6.54 22.43 -12.51
CA SER A 207 6.16 22.50 -13.92
C SER A 207 6.45 21.21 -14.66
N PHE A 208 7.59 20.56 -14.39
CA PHE A 208 7.94 19.26 -14.95
C PHE A 208 6.97 18.17 -14.43
N LEU A 209 6.72 18.15 -13.11
CA LEU A 209 5.74 17.25 -12.48
C LEU A 209 4.38 17.35 -13.17
N ASP A 210 3.83 18.55 -13.31
CA ASP A 210 2.53 18.76 -13.95
C ASP A 210 2.50 18.27 -15.40
N HIS A 211 3.57 18.55 -16.15
CA HIS A 211 3.69 18.15 -17.55
C HIS A 211 3.64 16.64 -17.72
N GLU A 212 4.52 15.94 -17.01
CA GLU A 212 4.63 14.48 -17.11
C GLU A 212 3.44 13.76 -16.49
N PHE A 213 2.96 14.18 -15.33
CA PHE A 213 1.75 13.61 -14.73
C PHE A 213 0.54 13.71 -15.65
N LYS A 214 0.34 14.89 -16.28
CA LYS A 214 -0.75 15.11 -17.24
C LYS A 214 -0.61 14.23 -18.49
N ALA A 215 0.62 14.06 -18.99
CA ALA A 215 0.88 13.22 -20.15
C ALA A 215 0.58 11.74 -19.82
N THR A 216 1.12 11.21 -18.74
CA THR A 216 0.90 9.85 -18.27
C THR A 216 -0.58 9.57 -17.98
N THR A 217 -1.27 10.50 -17.28
CA THR A 217 -2.69 10.36 -16.98
C THR A 217 -3.55 10.34 -18.24
N ARG A 218 -3.28 11.21 -19.21
CA ARG A 218 -4.00 11.19 -20.50
C ARG A 218 -3.83 9.89 -21.27
N TYR A 219 -2.69 9.25 -21.10
CA TYR A 219 -2.32 8.05 -21.84
C TYR A 219 -2.83 6.76 -21.20
N LEU A 220 -2.72 6.65 -19.86
CA LEU A 220 -2.98 5.41 -19.13
C LEU A 220 -4.30 5.37 -18.35
N TYR A 221 -4.92 6.53 -18.07
CA TYR A 221 -6.14 6.57 -17.25
C TYR A 221 -7.37 6.22 -18.05
N ASP A 222 -8.05 5.16 -17.65
CA ASP A 222 -9.37 4.78 -18.19
C ASP A 222 -10.45 5.58 -17.47
N LYS A 223 -11.16 6.42 -18.25
CA LYS A 223 -12.17 7.35 -17.72
C LYS A 223 -13.49 6.67 -17.35
N ASP A 224 -13.76 5.49 -17.90
CA ASP A 224 -15.00 4.75 -17.64
C ASP A 224 -14.84 3.92 -16.34
N GLU A 225 -13.66 3.36 -16.13
CA GLU A 225 -13.36 2.55 -14.95
C GLU A 225 -12.73 3.35 -13.81
N HIS A 226 -12.25 4.59 -14.06
CA HIS A 226 -11.52 5.42 -13.09
C HIS A 226 -10.28 4.71 -12.50
N LEU A 227 -9.58 3.93 -13.34
CA LEU A 227 -8.40 3.17 -13.01
C LEU A 227 -7.32 3.37 -14.07
N TYR A 228 -6.08 3.06 -13.73
CA TYR A 228 -4.96 3.12 -14.67
C TYR A 228 -4.64 1.74 -15.23
N PHE A 229 -4.50 1.65 -16.56
CA PHE A 229 -3.75 0.57 -17.16
C PHE A 229 -2.31 0.58 -16.65
N ARG A 230 -1.69 -0.58 -16.53
CA ARG A 230 -0.29 -0.66 -16.11
C ARG A 230 0.62 0.09 -17.09
N ASP A 231 0.46 -0.18 -18.39
CA ASP A 231 1.11 0.48 -19.52
C ASP A 231 0.32 0.19 -20.81
N SER A 232 0.80 0.68 -21.97
CA SER A 232 0.12 0.53 -23.26
C SER A 232 -0.08 -0.92 -23.70
N ASN A 233 0.70 -1.89 -23.21
CA ASN A 233 0.50 -3.31 -23.52
C ASN A 233 -0.78 -3.89 -22.94
N TYR A 234 -1.44 -3.17 -22.03
CA TYR A 234 -2.67 -3.60 -21.36
C TYR A 234 -3.94 -3.01 -21.98
N PHE A 235 -3.87 -2.09 -22.91
CA PHE A 235 -5.06 -1.46 -23.53
C PHE A 235 -6.02 -2.45 -24.18
N THR A 236 -5.50 -3.55 -24.69
CA THR A 236 -6.26 -4.58 -25.41
C THR A 236 -6.29 -5.92 -24.69
N LYS A 237 -5.80 -5.97 -23.44
CA LYS A 237 -5.84 -7.19 -22.63
C LYS A 237 -7.10 -7.25 -21.78
N PHE A 238 -7.62 -8.45 -21.62
CA PHE A 238 -8.81 -8.72 -20.84
C PHE A 238 -8.57 -9.88 -19.87
N GLU A 239 -9.24 -9.83 -18.73
CA GLU A 239 -9.30 -10.89 -17.75
C GLU A 239 -10.18 -12.05 -18.22
N LYS A 240 -10.17 -13.17 -17.50
CA LYS A 240 -10.99 -14.35 -17.83
C LYS A 240 -12.49 -14.05 -17.84
N ASN A 241 -12.94 -13.13 -17.02
CA ASN A 241 -14.35 -12.69 -16.97
C ASN A 241 -14.71 -11.68 -18.09
N GLY A 242 -13.80 -11.38 -19.01
CA GLY A 242 -13.98 -10.42 -20.11
C GLY A 242 -13.83 -8.95 -19.72
N LYS A 243 -13.46 -8.63 -18.47
CA LYS A 243 -13.18 -7.25 -18.05
C LYS A 243 -11.76 -6.84 -18.42
N LYS A 244 -11.51 -5.52 -18.53
CA LYS A 244 -10.18 -4.96 -18.72
C LYS A 244 -9.24 -5.35 -17.55
N VAL A 245 -7.95 -5.50 -17.84
CA VAL A 245 -6.96 -5.82 -16.81
C VAL A 245 -6.56 -4.55 -16.06
N PHE A 246 -6.94 -4.45 -14.79
CA PHE A 246 -6.47 -3.42 -13.88
C PHE A 246 -5.80 -4.05 -12.66
N TRP A 247 -4.47 -3.96 -12.66
CA TRP A 247 -3.64 -4.55 -11.62
C TRP A 247 -3.77 -3.81 -10.29
N GLY A 248 -4.06 -4.55 -9.22
CA GLY A 248 -4.29 -4.00 -7.88
C GLY A 248 -3.12 -3.17 -7.38
N ARG A 249 -1.91 -3.72 -7.35
CA ARG A 249 -0.72 -2.99 -6.90
C ARG A 249 -0.37 -1.83 -7.82
N GLY A 250 -0.51 -1.96 -9.14
CA GLY A 250 -0.27 -0.86 -10.08
C GLY A 250 -1.12 0.37 -9.76
N ASN A 251 -2.43 0.16 -9.56
CA ASN A 251 -3.33 1.24 -9.13
C ASN A 251 -3.08 1.68 -7.69
N GLY A 252 -2.57 0.79 -6.82
CA GLY A 252 -2.13 1.13 -5.47
C GLY A 252 -0.99 2.15 -5.47
N TRP A 253 0.00 1.95 -6.34
CA TRP A 253 1.08 2.92 -6.54
C TRP A 253 0.55 4.29 -6.94
N VAL A 254 -0.37 4.35 -7.91
CA VAL A 254 -0.98 5.62 -8.36
C VAL A 254 -1.69 6.32 -7.23
N PHE A 255 -2.53 5.60 -6.49
CA PHE A 255 -3.36 6.18 -5.43
C PHE A 255 -2.54 6.69 -4.24
N ALA A 256 -1.53 5.92 -3.82
CA ALA A 256 -0.56 6.36 -2.81
C ALA A 256 0.30 7.52 -3.30
N GLY A 257 0.70 7.50 -4.57
CA GLY A 257 1.42 8.59 -5.22
C GLY A 257 0.62 9.88 -5.22
N LEU A 258 -0.65 9.84 -5.62
CA LEU A 258 -1.56 11.00 -5.59
C LEU A 258 -1.73 11.57 -4.18
N SER A 259 -1.91 10.71 -3.17
CA SER A 259 -2.03 11.14 -1.76
C SER A 259 -0.77 11.86 -1.29
N THR A 260 0.41 11.34 -1.68
CA THR A 260 1.70 11.95 -1.36
C THR A 260 1.89 13.29 -2.11
N ILE A 261 1.61 13.35 -3.42
CA ILE A 261 1.70 14.57 -4.21
C ILE A 261 0.80 15.67 -3.61
N LEU A 262 -0.46 15.32 -3.30
CA LEU A 262 -1.41 16.25 -2.69
C LEU A 262 -1.03 16.67 -1.26
N THR A 263 -0.24 15.87 -0.54
CA THR A 263 0.36 16.29 0.74
C THR A 263 1.40 17.37 0.53
N GLU A 264 2.20 17.27 -0.51
CA GLU A 264 3.36 18.11 -0.77
C GLU A 264 3.02 19.44 -1.49
N LEU A 265 2.03 19.41 -2.37
CA LEU A 265 1.62 20.63 -3.08
C LEU A 265 0.85 21.57 -2.15
N PRO A 266 1.11 22.89 -2.17
CA PRO A 266 0.34 23.90 -1.43
C PRO A 266 -1.16 23.82 -1.74
N LYS A 267 -2.01 24.21 -0.78
CA LYS A 267 -3.48 24.20 -0.94
C LYS A 267 -3.94 25.10 -2.09
N ASP A 268 -3.25 26.19 -2.31
CA ASP A 268 -3.50 27.19 -3.38
C ASP A 268 -2.71 26.91 -4.66
N TYR A 269 -2.07 25.74 -4.77
CA TYR A 269 -1.33 25.38 -5.99
C TYR A 269 -2.25 25.37 -7.22
N LYS A 270 -1.87 26.14 -8.25
CA LYS A 270 -2.73 26.42 -9.42
C LYS A 270 -3.31 25.19 -10.14
N ASN A 271 -2.53 24.10 -10.22
CA ASN A 271 -2.93 22.88 -10.90
C ASN A 271 -3.38 21.76 -9.95
N ARG A 272 -3.55 22.06 -8.66
CA ARG A 272 -3.94 21.10 -7.62
C ARG A 272 -5.22 20.34 -7.98
N LYS A 273 -6.22 21.03 -8.55
CA LYS A 273 -7.51 20.41 -8.96
C LYS A 273 -7.37 19.25 -9.95
N MET A 274 -6.31 19.23 -10.74
CA MET A 274 -6.04 18.11 -11.66
C MET A 274 -5.76 16.81 -10.90
N TYR A 275 -4.94 16.89 -9.85
CA TYR A 275 -4.61 15.75 -8.98
C TYR A 275 -5.79 15.35 -8.10
N GLU A 276 -6.50 16.33 -7.53
CA GLU A 276 -7.68 16.12 -6.69
C GLU A 276 -8.79 15.38 -7.43
N LYS A 277 -9.05 15.76 -8.70
CA LYS A 277 -10.04 15.11 -9.53
C LYS A 277 -9.75 13.62 -9.69
N ILE A 278 -8.54 13.27 -10.12
CA ILE A 278 -8.14 11.86 -10.32
C ILE A 278 -8.16 11.09 -9.00
N TYR A 279 -7.66 11.70 -7.92
CA TYR A 279 -7.70 11.10 -6.59
C TYR A 279 -9.14 10.75 -6.15
N LEU A 280 -10.09 11.68 -6.29
CA LEU A 280 -11.48 11.48 -5.88
C LEU A 280 -12.19 10.41 -6.73
N GLU A 281 -12.00 10.44 -8.06
CA GLU A 281 -12.55 9.42 -8.96
C GLU A 281 -12.01 8.03 -8.62
N MET A 282 -10.71 7.89 -8.40
CA MET A 282 -10.10 6.62 -7.97
C MET A 282 -10.58 6.19 -6.58
N ALA A 283 -10.69 7.12 -5.62
CA ALA A 283 -11.16 6.79 -4.27
C ALA A 283 -12.57 6.18 -4.27
N GLU A 284 -13.49 6.77 -5.04
CA GLU A 284 -14.86 6.25 -5.22
C GLU A 284 -14.84 4.84 -5.81
N LYS A 285 -14.10 4.64 -6.91
CA LYS A 285 -13.98 3.35 -7.59
C LYS A 285 -13.34 2.30 -6.69
N LEU A 286 -12.21 2.60 -6.08
CA LEU A 286 -11.46 1.68 -5.23
C LEU A 286 -12.26 1.26 -3.99
N ALA A 287 -13.01 2.19 -3.38
CA ALA A 287 -13.90 1.87 -2.26
C ALA A 287 -14.96 0.82 -2.65
N SER A 288 -15.47 0.86 -3.88
CA SER A 288 -16.45 -0.11 -4.39
C SER A 288 -15.87 -1.49 -4.72
N LEU A 289 -14.54 -1.60 -4.81
CA LEU A 289 -13.83 -2.82 -5.19
C LEU A 289 -13.20 -3.58 -4.01
N GLN A 290 -13.41 -3.11 -2.77
CA GLN A 290 -12.95 -3.85 -1.59
C GLN A 290 -13.70 -5.18 -1.45
N GLY A 291 -12.97 -6.28 -1.34
CA GLY A 291 -13.53 -7.60 -1.12
C GLY A 291 -14.27 -7.76 0.21
N PRO A 292 -15.13 -8.78 0.34
CA PRO A 292 -15.83 -9.07 1.60
C PRO A 292 -14.87 -9.44 2.74
N ASP A 293 -13.65 -9.85 2.43
CA ASP A 293 -12.56 -10.17 3.35
C ASP A 293 -11.72 -8.94 3.77
N GLY A 294 -12.02 -7.76 3.22
CA GLY A 294 -11.33 -6.51 3.54
C GLY A 294 -10.14 -6.18 2.63
N TYR A 295 -9.69 -7.12 1.82
CA TYR A 295 -8.59 -6.90 0.88
C TYR A 295 -9.05 -6.31 -0.44
N TRP A 296 -8.08 -5.77 -1.18
CA TRP A 296 -8.13 -5.61 -2.61
C TRP A 296 -7.24 -6.68 -3.23
N HIS A 297 -7.78 -7.39 -4.22
CA HIS A 297 -7.11 -8.52 -4.84
C HIS A 297 -6.15 -8.09 -5.96
N ALA A 298 -5.32 -9.02 -6.45
CA ALA A 298 -4.32 -8.73 -7.48
C ALA A 298 -4.93 -8.18 -8.78
N SER A 299 -6.11 -8.66 -9.20
CA SER A 299 -6.93 -8.02 -10.24
C SER A 299 -8.13 -7.31 -9.62
N LEU A 300 -8.30 -6.03 -9.95
CA LEU A 300 -9.38 -5.21 -9.39
C LEU A 300 -10.75 -5.56 -9.98
N LEU A 301 -10.82 -6.01 -11.23
CA LEU A 301 -12.08 -6.31 -11.91
C LEU A 301 -12.34 -7.81 -12.10
N ASP A 302 -11.40 -8.67 -11.69
CA ASP A 302 -11.57 -10.13 -11.71
C ASP A 302 -11.00 -10.78 -10.42
N PRO A 303 -11.52 -10.41 -9.24
CA PRO A 303 -11.04 -10.96 -7.96
C PRO A 303 -11.24 -12.48 -7.88
N ASP A 304 -12.24 -13.03 -8.55
CA ASP A 304 -12.51 -14.49 -8.53
C ASP A 304 -11.39 -15.32 -9.17
N SER A 305 -10.69 -14.76 -10.15
CA SER A 305 -9.49 -15.41 -10.74
C SER A 305 -8.26 -15.30 -9.84
N TYR A 306 -8.27 -14.35 -8.87
CA TYR A 306 -7.19 -14.06 -7.94
C TYR A 306 -7.73 -13.93 -6.50
N PRO A 307 -8.32 -15.00 -5.92
CA PRO A 307 -9.12 -14.91 -4.69
C PRO A 307 -8.29 -14.70 -3.41
N ASN A 308 -6.96 -14.82 -3.51
CA ASN A 308 -6.08 -14.69 -2.35
C ASN A 308 -5.82 -13.21 -2.02
N PRO A 309 -5.52 -12.89 -0.73
CA PRO A 309 -5.09 -11.56 -0.31
C PRO A 309 -3.94 -11.00 -1.15
N GLU A 310 -3.91 -9.68 -1.35
CA GLU A 310 -2.75 -8.95 -1.86
C GLU A 310 -2.50 -7.73 -0.97
N THR A 311 -1.51 -7.84 -0.08
CA THR A 311 -1.32 -6.87 1.01
C THR A 311 -0.66 -5.58 0.56
N SER A 312 0.14 -5.57 -0.52
CA SER A 312 0.75 -4.33 -1.00
C SER A 312 -0.29 -3.38 -1.58
N ALA A 313 -1.20 -3.85 -2.44
CA ALA A 313 -2.31 -3.05 -2.94
C ALA A 313 -3.20 -2.58 -1.79
N SER A 314 -3.61 -3.51 -0.91
CA SER A 314 -4.47 -3.22 0.24
C SER A 314 -3.84 -2.16 1.17
N GLY A 315 -2.52 -2.22 1.39
CA GLY A 315 -1.79 -1.22 2.17
C GLY A 315 -1.84 0.17 1.53
N PHE A 316 -1.59 0.28 0.22
CA PHE A 316 -1.65 1.56 -0.49
C PHE A 316 -3.08 2.13 -0.53
N TYR A 317 -4.09 1.30 -0.69
CA TYR A 317 -5.49 1.78 -0.69
C TYR A 317 -5.93 2.21 0.71
N CYS A 318 -5.60 1.43 1.73
CA CYS A 318 -5.85 1.82 3.12
C CYS A 318 -5.16 3.14 3.46
N PHE A 319 -3.88 3.31 3.06
CA PHE A 319 -3.15 4.58 3.20
C PHE A 319 -3.89 5.73 2.53
N GLY A 320 -4.20 5.60 1.24
CA GLY A 320 -4.79 6.69 0.47
C GLY A 320 -6.19 7.07 0.94
N LEU A 321 -7.04 6.09 1.32
CA LEU A 321 -8.38 6.35 1.84
C LEU A 321 -8.33 6.99 3.23
N ALA A 322 -7.49 6.49 4.14
CA ALA A 322 -7.29 7.09 5.47
C ALA A 322 -6.75 8.53 5.36
N TRP A 323 -5.78 8.75 4.46
CA TRP A 323 -5.26 10.07 4.14
C TRP A 323 -6.36 11.01 3.67
N GLY A 324 -7.26 10.54 2.81
CA GLY A 324 -8.37 11.34 2.31
C GLY A 324 -9.35 11.79 3.40
N ILE A 325 -9.66 10.91 4.35
CA ILE A 325 -10.47 11.26 5.52
C ILE A 325 -9.72 12.30 6.38
N ASN A 326 -8.45 12.05 6.67
CA ASN A 326 -7.61 12.91 7.50
C ASN A 326 -7.47 14.34 6.95
N ASN A 327 -7.50 14.48 5.62
CA ASN A 327 -7.33 15.76 4.92
C ASN A 327 -8.64 16.39 4.43
N GLY A 328 -9.80 15.80 4.76
CA GLY A 328 -11.12 16.34 4.45
C GLY A 328 -11.55 16.18 2.98
N TYR A 329 -10.91 15.31 2.22
CA TYR A 329 -11.32 14.97 0.85
C TYR A 329 -12.45 13.94 0.80
N LEU A 330 -12.46 13.02 1.77
CA LEU A 330 -13.40 11.89 1.81
C LEU A 330 -14.30 12.00 3.06
N PRO A 331 -15.63 11.89 2.91
CA PRO A 331 -16.56 11.86 4.03
C PRO A 331 -16.27 10.67 4.97
N LYS A 332 -16.02 10.95 6.25
CA LYS A 332 -15.64 9.96 7.27
C LYS A 332 -16.67 8.84 7.37
N GLU A 333 -17.94 9.18 7.37
CA GLU A 333 -19.06 8.24 7.54
C GLU A 333 -19.07 7.17 6.44
N LYS A 334 -18.73 7.53 5.20
CA LYS A 334 -18.69 6.61 4.05
C LYS A 334 -17.43 5.76 4.04
N TYR A 335 -16.26 6.36 4.29
CA TYR A 335 -14.98 5.71 4.01
C TYR A 335 -14.31 5.08 5.23
N LEU A 336 -14.63 5.50 6.45
CA LEU A 336 -14.06 4.94 7.67
C LEU A 336 -14.29 3.43 7.83
N PRO A 337 -15.51 2.89 7.58
CA PRO A 337 -15.73 1.44 7.66
C PRO A 337 -14.85 0.64 6.70
N ILE A 338 -14.59 1.19 5.48
CA ILE A 338 -13.74 0.58 4.46
C ILE A 338 -12.28 0.56 4.93
N VAL A 339 -11.80 1.68 5.47
CA VAL A 339 -10.45 1.81 6.01
C VAL A 339 -10.22 0.87 7.19
N ILE A 340 -11.15 0.81 8.15
CA ILE A 340 -11.06 -0.09 9.31
C ILE A 340 -10.99 -1.54 8.86
N LYS A 341 -11.86 -1.95 7.93
CA LYS A 341 -11.90 -3.30 7.39
C LYS A 341 -10.61 -3.65 6.64
N GLY A 342 -10.06 -2.70 5.87
CA GLY A 342 -8.77 -2.87 5.18
C GLY A 342 -7.60 -2.98 6.14
N TRP A 343 -7.58 -2.17 7.19
CA TRP A 343 -6.54 -2.24 8.22
C TRP A 343 -6.59 -3.57 8.99
N ASP A 344 -7.79 -4.02 9.38
CA ASP A 344 -7.99 -5.32 10.03
C ASP A 344 -7.45 -6.47 9.15
N ALA A 345 -7.76 -6.47 7.86
CA ALA A 345 -7.23 -7.43 6.90
C ALA A 345 -5.69 -7.40 6.84
N LEU A 346 -5.08 -6.22 6.85
CA LEU A 346 -3.62 -6.07 6.86
C LEU A 346 -2.98 -6.67 8.13
N ILE A 347 -3.58 -6.46 9.31
CA ILE A 347 -3.09 -7.04 10.57
C ILE A 347 -3.16 -8.57 10.53
N HIS A 348 -4.23 -9.15 9.99
CA HIS A 348 -4.34 -10.60 9.82
C HIS A 348 -3.31 -11.20 8.84
N SER A 349 -2.66 -10.36 8.05
CA SER A 349 -1.56 -10.75 7.16
C SER A 349 -0.18 -10.70 7.81
N VAL A 350 -0.08 -10.24 9.07
CA VAL A 350 1.18 -10.22 9.81
C VAL A 350 1.33 -11.52 10.60
N ASP A 351 2.46 -12.19 10.45
CA ASP A 351 2.81 -13.36 11.26
C ASP A 351 3.21 -12.92 12.70
N PRO A 352 3.12 -13.82 13.69
CA PRO A 352 3.41 -13.47 15.09
C PRO A 352 4.81 -12.94 15.37
N ASP A 353 5.76 -13.15 14.45
CA ASP A 353 7.14 -12.63 14.52
C ASP A 353 7.29 -11.26 13.84
N GLY A 354 6.24 -10.75 13.19
CA GLY A 354 6.23 -9.45 12.52
C GLY A 354 6.40 -9.51 10.99
N LYS A 355 6.54 -10.69 10.39
CA LYS A 355 6.62 -10.83 8.93
C LYS A 355 5.28 -10.45 8.29
N LEU A 356 5.30 -9.49 7.37
CA LEU A 356 4.15 -9.19 6.53
C LEU A 356 4.06 -10.23 5.39
N CYS A 357 2.92 -10.91 5.30
CA CYS A 357 2.64 -11.99 4.36
C CYS A 357 1.74 -11.52 3.20
N TRP A 358 1.48 -12.40 2.21
CA TRP A 358 0.57 -12.17 1.10
C TRP A 358 0.96 -10.98 0.19
N VAL A 359 2.23 -10.70 0.04
CA VAL A 359 2.72 -9.66 -0.88
C VAL A 359 3.04 -10.31 -2.22
N GLN A 360 2.35 -9.90 -3.29
CA GLN A 360 2.65 -10.36 -4.64
C GLN A 360 4.11 -10.02 -4.99
N PRO A 361 4.92 -10.97 -5.49
CA PRO A 361 6.28 -10.71 -5.96
C PRO A 361 6.35 -9.67 -7.08
N ILE A 362 7.55 -9.17 -7.38
CA ILE A 362 7.78 -8.23 -8.48
C ILE A 362 7.12 -8.74 -9.76
N GLY A 363 6.39 -7.87 -10.44
CA GLY A 363 5.67 -8.16 -11.67
C GLY A 363 5.01 -6.90 -12.23
N GLY A 364 4.34 -7.02 -13.36
CA GLY A 364 3.63 -5.92 -14.04
C GLY A 364 2.14 -6.20 -14.27
N ASP A 365 1.61 -7.29 -13.69
CA ASP A 365 0.23 -7.73 -13.87
C ASP A 365 -0.28 -8.52 -12.66
N PRO A 366 -1.59 -8.82 -12.60
CA PRO A 366 -2.15 -9.68 -11.57
C PRO A 366 -1.51 -11.07 -11.55
N GLN A 367 -1.10 -11.53 -10.38
CA GLN A 367 -0.54 -12.87 -10.17
C GLN A 367 -1.14 -13.52 -8.94
N LYS A 368 -1.07 -14.84 -8.88
CA LYS A 368 -1.49 -15.61 -7.71
C LYS A 368 -0.52 -15.37 -6.55
N VAL A 369 -1.07 -15.06 -5.40
CA VAL A 369 -0.33 -14.81 -4.17
C VAL A 369 -0.52 -15.97 -3.20
N THR A 370 0.51 -16.29 -2.42
CA THR A 370 0.44 -17.25 -1.30
C THR A 370 0.86 -16.57 0.01
N ARG A 371 0.45 -17.14 1.15
CA ARG A 371 0.76 -16.55 2.46
C ARG A 371 2.26 -16.34 2.68
N GLN A 372 3.10 -17.23 2.19
CA GLN A 372 4.54 -17.18 2.42
C GLN A 372 5.26 -16.05 1.67
N MET A 373 4.62 -15.52 0.62
CA MET A 373 5.16 -14.44 -0.20
C MET A 373 5.23 -13.15 0.62
N THR A 374 6.40 -12.52 0.61
CA THR A 374 6.66 -11.23 1.26
C THR A 374 7.63 -10.43 0.41
N GLU A 375 7.44 -9.12 0.38
CA GLU A 375 8.31 -8.18 -0.32
C GLU A 375 8.40 -6.88 0.46
N ILE A 376 9.56 -6.25 0.42
CA ILE A 376 9.86 -5.06 1.23
C ILE A 376 8.97 -3.85 0.92
N TYR A 377 8.54 -3.69 -0.33
CA TYR A 377 7.61 -2.61 -0.71
C TYR A 377 6.21 -2.80 -0.09
N GLY A 378 5.80 -4.05 0.17
CA GLY A 378 4.58 -4.33 0.94
C GLY A 378 4.68 -3.82 2.38
N VAL A 379 5.84 -4.00 3.01
CA VAL A 379 6.14 -3.41 4.33
C VAL A 379 6.06 -1.88 4.27
N GLY A 380 6.59 -1.27 3.20
CA GLY A 380 6.46 0.17 2.97
C GLY A 380 5.00 0.62 2.92
N ALA A 381 4.15 -0.09 2.15
CA ALA A 381 2.72 0.18 2.05
C ALA A 381 1.98 0.03 3.40
N PHE A 382 2.29 -1.02 4.17
CA PHE A 382 1.76 -1.25 5.51
C PHE A 382 2.09 -0.09 6.45
N LEU A 383 3.35 0.36 6.49
CA LEU A 383 3.78 1.46 7.35
C LEU A 383 3.16 2.80 6.93
N LEU A 384 2.98 3.04 5.63
CA LEU A 384 2.22 4.20 5.14
C LEU A 384 0.76 4.14 5.64
N ALA A 385 0.07 3.01 5.50
CA ALA A 385 -1.29 2.82 5.99
C ALA A 385 -1.38 3.06 7.51
N GLY A 386 -0.53 2.42 8.29
CA GLY A 386 -0.48 2.58 9.73
C GLY A 386 -0.24 4.03 10.17
N SER A 387 0.57 4.79 9.42
CA SER A 387 0.84 6.19 9.74
C SER A 387 -0.41 7.08 9.64
N GLU A 388 -1.29 6.81 8.66
CA GLU A 388 -2.56 7.52 8.53
C GLU A 388 -3.62 6.99 9.50
N MET A 389 -3.60 5.70 9.84
CA MET A 389 -4.44 5.13 10.89
C MET A 389 -4.17 5.78 12.25
N VAL A 390 -2.90 5.97 12.62
CA VAL A 390 -2.53 6.68 13.87
C VAL A 390 -3.14 8.08 13.90
N LYS A 391 -3.08 8.85 12.81
CA LYS A 391 -3.68 10.19 12.71
C LYS A 391 -5.22 10.16 12.77
N LEU A 392 -5.83 9.12 12.20
CA LEU A 392 -7.28 8.96 12.17
C LEU A 392 -7.85 8.65 13.55
N LEU A 393 -7.09 7.94 14.40
CA LEU A 393 -7.45 7.57 15.76
C LEU A 393 -7.08 8.64 16.80
N ASP A 394 -6.34 9.69 16.40
CA ASP A 394 -6.04 10.88 17.23
C ASP A 394 -7.18 11.92 17.23
N LYS A 395 -8.15 11.81 16.32
CA LYS A 395 -9.29 12.71 16.11
C LYS A 395 -10.59 12.11 16.67
#